data_f3d93b386ee426054c43f82172f9a703
#
_entry.id   f3d93b386ee426054c43f82172f9a703
#
_cell.length_a   1.000
_cell.length_b   1.000
_cell.length_c   1.000
_cell.angle_alpha   90.00
_cell.angle_beta   90.00
_cell.angle_gamma   90.00
#
_symmetry.space_group_name_H-M   'P 1'
#
loop_
_entity.id
_entity.type
_entity.pdbx_description
1 polymer ?
#
loop_
_entity_poly.entity_id
_entity_poly.type
_entity_poly.pdbx_seq_one_letter_code
_entity_poly.pdbx_strand_id
1 'polypeptide(L)'
;MPVTIQLSESGESRVVDAGTPVRDVLPARSPEGLPYLGAIAGGEIVSLHTPLAVGGRVRGLTAADDDGWAILRRSMCLLLAMAVRRALPDRFLRVRHSLGCGVWATLRDGDEAPERPATARECAAVEKEMRAIAASDEPFVEELGGYEETVAQFAAEGRHDKVGLLRHRNDPIVPLVRCGAFRDLRQGPCVPRAGLLSLFELFRYEGGLLLQMPSRSDPGRVAPFAPQPALMRVHREHARWGDILGVHGVGELNQAVAERRIADVMEMGEALHDKGFSRLADLIAARRPRPRLVLIAGPSSAGKTTSCRRLAIHLRVVGLRPVQLSTDDYFVAEKDDPIGPDGKPDYEDIRAVDVAGLRKDLAALIAGRPVKRRVFDFRAKAPTWTDESLRLGPDDVVLIEGIHALNPILSEGIPREQTFKIYLSALTQLGIDDDTILSTSDNRLVRRLVRDHLFRGHDAKRTLSMWPSVRRGEEKWIFPFQGEADVSFNTSLDYELSVLRPFAEALLAEIKPGDAEYPLARRLQAVLRNFHPIPATAVPGDSILREYIGGSTLRY
;
A
#
# COMPACT_ATOMS: atom_id res chain seq x y z
N MET A 1 28.47 -26.12 15.74
CA MET A 1 28.38 -25.55 17.11
C MET A 1 26.92 -25.56 17.54
N PRO A 2 26.59 -25.96 18.77
CA PRO A 2 25.20 -25.89 19.25
C PRO A 2 24.76 -24.45 19.42
N VAL A 3 23.51 -24.17 19.08
CA VAL A 3 22.82 -22.89 19.27
C VAL A 3 21.51 -23.13 20.02
N THR A 4 21.13 -22.21 20.90
CA THR A 4 19.90 -22.31 21.67
C THR A 4 18.81 -21.51 20.98
N ILE A 5 17.72 -22.17 20.62
CA ILE A 5 16.54 -21.57 19.97
C ILE A 5 15.38 -21.59 20.97
N GLN A 6 14.68 -20.46 21.09
CA GLN A 6 13.44 -20.35 21.86
C GLN A 6 12.27 -20.21 20.90
N LEU A 7 11.31 -21.13 20.94
CA LEU A 7 10.07 -21.04 20.19
C LEU A 7 9.14 -20.01 20.85
N SER A 8 8.71 -18.99 20.10
CA SER A 8 7.92 -17.90 20.63
C SER A 8 6.51 -18.33 21.05
N GLU A 9 5.94 -19.33 20.41
CA GLU A 9 4.57 -19.83 20.63
C GLU A 9 4.46 -20.66 21.92
N SER A 10 5.40 -21.55 22.18
CA SER A 10 5.39 -22.45 23.34
C SER A 10 6.30 -22.01 24.47
N GLY A 11 7.21 -21.07 24.23
CA GLY A 11 8.29 -20.72 25.16
C GLY A 11 9.38 -21.80 25.32
N GLU A 12 9.25 -22.92 24.60
CA GLU A 12 10.17 -24.04 24.64
C GLU A 12 11.56 -23.64 24.13
N SER A 13 12.60 -24.03 24.85
CA SER A 13 13.98 -23.85 24.41
C SER A 13 14.54 -25.18 23.91
N ARG A 14 15.15 -25.16 22.71
CA ARG A 14 15.80 -26.30 22.07
C ARG A 14 17.24 -25.97 21.77
N VAL A 15 18.12 -26.94 21.96
CA VAL A 15 19.51 -26.86 21.52
C VAL A 15 19.64 -27.64 20.23
N VAL A 16 20.10 -27.00 19.18
CA VAL A 16 20.29 -27.59 17.84
C VAL A 16 21.65 -27.21 17.29
N ASP A 17 22.10 -27.91 16.28
CA ASP A 17 23.37 -27.57 15.61
C ASP A 17 23.19 -26.32 14.74
N ALA A 18 24.19 -25.45 14.70
CA ALA A 18 24.24 -24.35 13.75
C ALA A 18 24.16 -24.88 12.33
N GLY A 19 23.28 -24.29 11.51
CA GLY A 19 22.98 -24.79 10.18
C GLY A 19 21.69 -25.62 10.09
N THR A 20 21.05 -25.96 11.23
CA THR A 20 19.72 -26.59 11.22
C THR A 20 18.70 -25.68 10.54
N PRO A 21 17.95 -26.15 9.53
CA PRO A 21 16.90 -25.37 8.89
C PRO A 21 15.78 -24.97 9.87
N VAL A 22 15.21 -23.78 9.69
CA VAL A 22 14.11 -23.28 10.53
C VAL A 22 12.94 -24.26 10.62
N ARG A 23 12.58 -24.94 9.51
CA ARG A 23 11.50 -25.94 9.48
C ARG A 23 11.69 -27.09 10.48
N ASP A 24 12.93 -27.46 10.78
CA ASP A 24 13.23 -28.63 11.62
C ASP A 24 13.10 -28.33 13.12
N VAL A 25 12.99 -27.04 13.48
CA VAL A 25 12.76 -26.62 14.86
C VAL A 25 11.29 -26.27 15.14
N LEU A 26 10.49 -25.96 14.11
CA LEU A 26 9.07 -25.66 14.23
C LEU A 26 8.23 -26.94 14.29
N PRO A 27 7.05 -26.90 14.97
CA PRO A 27 6.07 -27.99 14.84
C PRO A 27 5.56 -28.11 13.40
N ALA A 28 4.96 -29.24 13.05
CA ALA A 28 4.46 -29.49 11.69
C ALA A 28 3.37 -28.49 11.24
N ARG A 29 2.58 -27.97 12.21
CA ARG A 29 1.54 -26.98 12.00
C ARG A 29 1.46 -26.03 13.19
N SER A 30 0.83 -24.87 12.96
CA SER A 30 0.50 -23.92 14.03
C SER A 30 -0.55 -24.52 14.99
N PRO A 31 -0.76 -23.92 16.17
CA PRO A 31 -1.84 -24.31 17.10
C PRO A 31 -3.22 -24.33 16.44
N GLU A 32 -3.45 -23.45 15.46
CA GLU A 32 -4.71 -23.36 14.69
C GLU A 32 -4.77 -24.39 13.54
N GLY A 33 -3.78 -25.26 13.40
CA GLY A 33 -3.71 -26.28 12.37
C GLY A 33 -3.28 -25.78 10.99
N LEU A 34 -2.82 -24.54 10.87
CA LEU A 34 -2.36 -23.96 9.61
C LEU A 34 -0.89 -24.36 9.30
N PRO A 35 -0.52 -24.52 8.02
CA PRO A 35 0.88 -24.72 7.64
C PRO A 35 1.69 -23.44 7.87
N TYR A 36 2.94 -23.59 8.27
CA TYR A 36 3.89 -22.50 8.28
C TYR A 36 4.39 -22.20 6.86
N LEU A 37 4.43 -20.93 6.52
CA LEU A 37 4.87 -20.41 5.21
C LEU A 37 6.27 -19.81 5.26
N GLY A 38 6.71 -19.42 6.44
CA GLY A 38 7.99 -18.84 6.78
C GLY A 38 8.11 -18.68 8.27
N ALA A 39 9.11 -17.95 8.73
CA ALA A 39 9.29 -17.65 10.15
C ALA A 39 9.96 -16.29 10.37
N ILE A 40 9.88 -15.79 11.61
CA ILE A 40 10.77 -14.75 12.10
C ILE A 40 11.87 -15.47 12.89
N ALA A 41 13.13 -15.30 12.46
CA ALA A 41 14.30 -15.84 13.13
C ALA A 41 15.40 -14.78 13.14
N GLY A 42 16.03 -14.56 14.30
CA GLY A 42 17.01 -13.49 14.45
C GLY A 42 16.45 -12.07 14.20
N GLY A 43 15.13 -11.90 14.34
CA GLY A 43 14.43 -10.66 14.05
C GLY A 43 14.12 -10.42 12.56
N GLU A 44 14.50 -11.31 11.65
CA GLU A 44 14.21 -11.18 10.22
C GLU A 44 13.14 -12.19 9.77
N ILE A 45 12.37 -11.81 8.74
CA ILE A 45 11.43 -12.72 8.08
C ILE A 45 12.23 -13.61 7.12
N VAL A 46 12.18 -14.91 7.34
CA VAL A 46 13.02 -15.88 6.64
C VAL A 46 12.20 -17.03 6.06
N SER A 47 12.77 -17.70 5.05
CA SER A 47 12.25 -18.97 4.54
C SER A 47 12.38 -20.08 5.60
N LEU A 48 11.54 -21.10 5.53
CA LEU A 48 11.68 -22.29 6.35
C LEU A 48 12.92 -23.12 6.02
N HIS A 49 13.54 -22.89 4.87
CA HIS A 49 14.80 -23.51 4.47
C HIS A 49 16.05 -22.79 5.02
N THR A 50 15.89 -21.58 5.56
CA THR A 50 17.01 -20.77 6.07
C THR A 50 17.71 -21.49 7.22
N PRO A 51 19.06 -21.67 7.15
CA PRO A 51 19.81 -22.28 8.23
C PRO A 51 19.94 -21.35 9.44
N LEU A 52 19.73 -21.86 10.63
CA LEU A 52 19.91 -21.15 11.88
C LEU A 52 21.41 -21.08 12.22
N ALA A 53 22.02 -19.92 11.97
CA ALA A 53 23.45 -19.71 12.24
C ALA A 53 23.74 -19.29 13.69
N VAL A 54 22.78 -18.67 14.36
CA VAL A 54 22.90 -18.14 15.73
C VAL A 54 21.66 -18.50 16.55
N GLY A 55 21.82 -18.55 17.86
CA GLY A 55 20.69 -18.74 18.76
C GLY A 55 19.76 -17.52 18.79
N GLY A 56 18.53 -17.72 19.27
CA GLY A 56 17.56 -16.65 19.38
C GLY A 56 16.12 -17.16 19.36
N ARG A 57 15.18 -16.21 19.24
CA ARG A 57 13.77 -16.53 19.15
C ARG A 57 13.37 -16.90 17.71
N VAL A 58 12.53 -17.91 17.59
CA VAL A 58 11.91 -18.33 16.32
C VAL A 58 10.40 -18.32 16.49
N ARG A 59 9.70 -17.65 15.58
CA ARG A 59 8.24 -17.63 15.48
C ARG A 59 7.81 -18.06 14.09
N GLY A 60 6.98 -19.10 14.00
CA GLY A 60 6.39 -19.53 12.73
C GLY A 60 5.40 -18.47 12.19
N LEU A 61 5.30 -18.38 10.86
CA LEU A 61 4.39 -17.49 10.16
C LEU A 61 3.42 -18.29 9.29
N THR A 62 2.13 -18.06 9.46
CA THR A 62 1.05 -18.69 8.71
C THR A 62 0.36 -17.67 7.80
N ALA A 63 -0.57 -18.10 6.94
CA ALA A 63 -1.36 -17.19 6.11
C ALA A 63 -2.31 -16.28 6.92
N ALA A 64 -2.51 -16.52 8.21
CA ALA A 64 -3.27 -15.65 9.10
C ALA A 64 -2.45 -14.44 9.60
N ASP A 65 -1.10 -14.53 9.55
CA ASP A 65 -0.20 -13.43 9.88
C ASP A 65 -0.05 -12.46 8.71
N ASP A 66 0.18 -11.18 8.97
CA ASP A 66 0.45 -10.18 7.92
C ASP A 66 1.67 -10.54 7.06
N ASP A 67 2.77 -10.93 7.71
CA ASP A 67 4.02 -11.28 7.04
C ASP A 67 3.90 -12.66 6.34
N GLY A 68 3.20 -13.61 6.95
CA GLY A 68 2.93 -14.91 6.33
C GLY A 68 2.03 -14.78 5.09
N TRP A 69 1.02 -13.91 5.14
CA TRP A 69 0.19 -13.60 3.96
C TRP A 69 0.99 -12.90 2.86
N ALA A 70 1.94 -12.04 3.23
CA ALA A 70 2.85 -11.42 2.26
C ALA A 70 3.76 -12.45 1.57
N ILE A 71 4.21 -13.48 2.29
CA ILE A 71 4.93 -14.63 1.73
C ILE A 71 4.03 -15.40 0.74
N LEU A 72 2.79 -15.71 1.14
CA LEU A 72 1.82 -16.39 0.29
C LEU A 72 1.59 -15.61 -1.02
N ARG A 73 1.27 -14.33 -0.93
CA ARG A 73 1.01 -13.47 -2.09
C ARG A 73 2.19 -13.42 -3.05
N ARG A 74 3.42 -13.23 -2.53
CA ARG A 74 4.64 -13.22 -3.35
C ARG A 74 4.82 -14.54 -4.08
N SER A 75 4.67 -15.65 -3.37
CA SER A 75 4.81 -16.99 -3.96
C SER A 75 3.73 -17.29 -5.00
N MET A 76 2.50 -16.78 -4.80
CA MET A 76 1.41 -16.88 -5.78
C MET A 76 1.70 -16.05 -7.04
N CYS A 77 2.30 -14.85 -6.92
CA CYS A 77 2.73 -14.08 -8.09
C CYS A 77 3.82 -14.82 -8.89
N LEU A 78 4.79 -15.44 -8.19
CA LEU A 78 5.79 -16.28 -8.86
C LEU A 78 5.16 -17.52 -9.52
N LEU A 79 4.21 -18.19 -8.86
CA LEU A 79 3.48 -19.31 -9.44
C LEU A 79 2.74 -18.88 -10.72
N LEU A 80 2.10 -17.70 -10.72
CA LEU A 80 1.45 -17.14 -11.90
C LEU A 80 2.47 -16.85 -13.01
N ALA A 81 3.63 -16.25 -12.69
CA ALA A 81 4.70 -15.98 -13.65
C ALA A 81 5.26 -17.26 -14.27
N MET A 82 5.50 -18.28 -13.45
CA MET A 82 5.92 -19.61 -13.90
C MET A 82 4.91 -20.23 -14.88
N ALA A 83 3.62 -20.18 -14.53
CA ALA A 83 2.57 -20.76 -15.33
C ALA A 83 2.38 -20.01 -16.66
N VAL A 84 2.45 -18.68 -16.67
CA VAL A 84 2.40 -17.89 -17.91
C VAL A 84 3.58 -18.23 -18.82
N ARG A 85 4.80 -18.29 -18.31
CA ARG A 85 5.98 -18.66 -19.13
C ARG A 85 5.90 -20.06 -19.72
N ARG A 86 5.30 -21.04 -19.01
CA ARG A 86 5.13 -22.41 -19.52
C ARG A 86 3.97 -22.54 -20.50
N ALA A 87 2.82 -21.94 -20.17
CA ALA A 87 1.61 -22.06 -20.97
C ALA A 87 1.59 -21.12 -22.18
N LEU A 88 2.24 -19.96 -22.08
CA LEU A 88 2.19 -18.86 -23.05
C LEU A 88 3.61 -18.29 -23.26
N PRO A 89 4.54 -19.02 -23.91
CA PRO A 89 5.96 -18.63 -24.00
C PRO A 89 6.19 -17.31 -24.74
N ASP A 90 5.25 -16.90 -25.61
CA ASP A 90 5.29 -15.65 -26.38
C ASP A 90 4.62 -14.47 -25.65
N ARG A 91 4.17 -14.69 -24.40
CA ARG A 91 3.46 -13.68 -23.63
C ARG A 91 4.27 -13.29 -22.39
N PHE A 92 4.27 -11.99 -22.07
CA PHE A 92 4.91 -11.42 -20.89
C PHE A 92 3.83 -11.04 -19.88
N LEU A 93 3.97 -11.50 -18.66
CA LEU A 93 3.12 -11.13 -17.52
C LEU A 93 3.58 -9.78 -16.97
N ARG A 94 2.62 -8.94 -16.56
CA ARG A 94 2.88 -7.82 -15.66
C ARG A 94 1.84 -7.82 -14.55
N VAL A 95 2.29 -8.05 -13.33
CA VAL A 95 1.49 -7.94 -12.12
C VAL A 95 1.29 -6.45 -11.81
N ARG A 96 0.03 -6.01 -11.78
CA ARG A 96 -0.28 -4.58 -11.69
C ARG A 96 -0.57 -4.12 -10.27
N HIS A 97 -1.52 -4.76 -9.60
CA HIS A 97 -1.93 -4.35 -8.25
C HIS A 97 -2.80 -5.39 -7.55
N SER A 98 -3.01 -5.18 -6.25
CA SER A 98 -3.94 -5.98 -5.47
C SER A 98 -5.39 -5.50 -5.62
N LEU A 99 -6.33 -6.43 -5.71
CA LEU A 99 -7.78 -6.22 -5.65
C LEU A 99 -8.36 -7.08 -4.52
N GLY A 100 -8.62 -6.49 -3.38
CA GLY A 100 -9.01 -7.24 -2.18
C GLY A 100 -7.96 -8.29 -1.80
N CYS A 101 -8.39 -9.56 -1.74
CA CYS A 101 -7.49 -10.70 -1.54
C CYS A 101 -6.89 -11.25 -2.84
N GLY A 102 -7.09 -10.59 -3.97
CA GLY A 102 -6.57 -11.00 -5.27
C GLY A 102 -5.44 -10.11 -5.78
N VAL A 103 -4.83 -10.57 -6.87
CA VAL A 103 -3.82 -9.84 -7.64
C VAL A 103 -4.27 -9.79 -9.08
N TRP A 104 -4.35 -8.58 -9.64
CA TRP A 104 -4.68 -8.36 -11.04
C TRP A 104 -3.40 -8.16 -11.87
N ALA A 105 -3.33 -8.86 -13.01
CA ALA A 105 -2.19 -8.86 -13.89
C ALA A 105 -2.62 -8.74 -15.35
N THR A 106 -1.74 -8.20 -16.19
CA THR A 106 -1.93 -8.03 -17.63
C THR A 106 -0.94 -8.88 -18.43
N LEU A 107 -1.24 -9.10 -19.70
CA LEU A 107 -0.39 -9.83 -20.63
C LEU A 107 0.01 -8.94 -21.81
N ARG A 108 1.27 -9.06 -22.27
CA ARG A 108 1.84 -8.35 -23.42
C ARG A 108 2.36 -9.35 -24.44
N ASP A 109 2.39 -8.99 -25.72
CA ASP A 109 2.97 -9.81 -26.81
C ASP A 109 4.49 -9.62 -26.97
N GLY A 110 5.13 -8.89 -26.09
CA GLY A 110 6.57 -8.61 -26.03
C GLY A 110 6.85 -7.68 -24.86
N ASP A 111 8.11 -7.50 -24.52
CA ASP A 111 8.49 -6.73 -23.33
C ASP A 111 8.08 -5.24 -23.45
N GLU A 112 8.27 -4.63 -24.61
CA GLU A 112 7.87 -3.25 -24.90
C GLU A 112 6.50 -3.15 -25.62
N ALA A 113 5.81 -4.29 -25.85
CA ALA A 113 4.53 -4.29 -26.55
C ALA A 113 3.40 -3.77 -25.64
N PRO A 114 2.36 -3.14 -26.24
CA PRO A 114 1.19 -2.73 -25.49
C PRO A 114 0.47 -3.95 -24.90
N GLU A 115 -0.25 -3.72 -23.79
CA GLU A 115 -1.06 -4.75 -23.17
C GLU A 115 -2.21 -5.19 -24.09
N ARG A 116 -2.40 -6.49 -24.18
CA ARG A 116 -3.49 -7.10 -24.93
C ARG A 116 -4.39 -7.90 -23.99
N PRO A 117 -5.72 -7.78 -24.12
CA PRO A 117 -6.64 -8.53 -23.27
C PRO A 117 -6.39 -10.04 -23.31
N ALA A 118 -6.37 -10.65 -22.13
CA ALA A 118 -6.28 -12.10 -21.97
C ALA A 118 -7.54 -12.77 -22.55
N THR A 119 -7.38 -13.83 -23.33
CA THR A 119 -8.50 -14.64 -23.84
C THR A 119 -8.92 -15.70 -22.81
N ALA A 120 -10.14 -16.26 -22.96
CA ALA A 120 -10.61 -17.34 -22.10
C ALA A 120 -9.70 -18.59 -22.20
N ARG A 121 -9.17 -18.88 -23.41
CA ARG A 121 -8.26 -20.00 -23.65
C ARG A 121 -6.93 -19.81 -22.94
N GLU A 122 -6.36 -18.62 -22.99
CA GLU A 122 -5.12 -18.28 -22.28
C GLU A 122 -5.31 -18.40 -20.76
N CYS A 123 -6.40 -17.85 -20.22
CA CYS A 123 -6.71 -17.95 -18.79
C CYS A 123 -6.80 -19.42 -18.34
N ALA A 124 -7.55 -20.25 -19.06
CA ALA A 124 -7.69 -21.68 -18.74
C ALA A 124 -6.36 -22.45 -18.87
N ALA A 125 -5.51 -22.11 -19.86
CA ALA A 125 -4.19 -22.72 -20.02
C ALA A 125 -3.27 -22.36 -18.84
N VAL A 126 -3.26 -21.09 -18.43
CA VAL A 126 -2.46 -20.63 -17.28
C VAL A 126 -2.96 -21.26 -15.98
N GLU A 127 -4.27 -21.31 -15.75
CA GLU A 127 -4.83 -21.95 -14.54
C GLU A 127 -4.45 -23.44 -14.48
N LYS A 128 -4.56 -24.15 -15.59
CA LYS A 128 -4.17 -25.56 -15.66
C LYS A 128 -2.69 -25.76 -15.28
N GLU A 129 -1.83 -24.90 -15.80
CA GLU A 129 -0.40 -24.98 -15.51
C GLU A 129 -0.08 -24.59 -14.06
N MET A 130 -0.75 -23.59 -13.49
CA MET A 130 -0.62 -23.25 -12.07
C MET A 130 -0.97 -24.45 -11.18
N ARG A 131 -2.07 -25.15 -11.48
CA ARG A 131 -2.48 -26.36 -10.75
C ARG A 131 -1.48 -27.50 -10.91
N ALA A 132 -0.91 -27.68 -12.09
CA ALA A 132 0.12 -28.68 -12.35
C ALA A 132 1.41 -28.40 -11.54
N ILE A 133 1.86 -27.14 -11.51
CA ILE A 133 3.03 -26.74 -10.73
C ILE A 133 2.76 -26.93 -9.22
N ALA A 134 1.59 -26.52 -8.73
CA ALA A 134 1.23 -26.73 -7.33
C ALA A 134 1.18 -28.24 -6.98
N ALA A 135 0.66 -29.08 -7.87
CA ALA A 135 0.60 -30.53 -7.68
C ALA A 135 1.98 -31.22 -7.73
N SER A 136 2.95 -30.65 -8.46
CA SER A 136 4.31 -31.18 -8.50
C SER A 136 5.03 -31.04 -7.16
N ASP A 137 4.57 -30.10 -6.34
CA ASP A 137 5.06 -29.83 -4.98
C ASP A 137 6.59 -29.61 -4.89
N GLU A 138 7.16 -29.01 -5.94
CA GLU A 138 8.58 -28.70 -5.98
C GLU A 138 8.97 -27.66 -4.91
N PRO A 139 10.19 -27.74 -4.36
CA PRO A 139 10.66 -26.78 -3.37
C PRO A 139 10.98 -25.42 -4.00
N PHE A 140 10.66 -24.33 -3.26
CA PHE A 140 11.22 -23.00 -3.51
C PHE A 140 12.57 -22.91 -2.79
N VAL A 141 13.65 -22.84 -3.54
CA VAL A 141 15.02 -22.79 -3.03
C VAL A 141 15.59 -21.39 -3.21
N GLU A 142 16.13 -20.84 -2.12
CA GLU A 142 16.87 -19.58 -2.16
C GLU A 142 18.29 -19.84 -2.66
N GLU A 143 18.74 -19.07 -3.63
CA GLU A 143 20.05 -19.18 -4.27
C GLU A 143 20.77 -17.84 -4.31
N LEU A 144 22.06 -17.88 -4.53
CA LEU A 144 22.91 -16.72 -4.77
C LEU A 144 23.54 -16.86 -6.16
N GLY A 145 23.30 -15.85 -7.01
CA GLY A 145 23.90 -15.77 -8.34
C GLY A 145 24.98 -14.70 -8.42
N GLY A 146 25.95 -14.88 -9.28
CA GLY A 146 26.87 -13.81 -9.65
C GLY A 146 26.13 -12.74 -10.45
N TYR A 147 26.51 -11.46 -10.26
CA TYR A 147 25.84 -10.33 -10.93
C TYR A 147 25.83 -10.49 -12.45
N GLU A 148 27.01 -10.66 -13.07
CA GLU A 148 27.16 -10.75 -14.53
C GLU A 148 26.39 -11.93 -15.12
N GLU A 149 26.50 -13.10 -14.50
CA GLU A 149 25.77 -14.31 -14.91
C GLU A 149 24.25 -14.10 -14.85
N THR A 150 23.77 -13.49 -13.75
CA THR A 150 22.34 -13.25 -13.56
C THR A 150 21.78 -12.24 -14.56
N VAL A 151 22.52 -11.16 -14.83
CA VAL A 151 22.14 -10.17 -15.86
C VAL A 151 22.11 -10.83 -17.24
N ALA A 152 23.14 -11.62 -17.61
CA ALA A 152 23.18 -12.32 -18.89
C ALA A 152 22.02 -13.32 -19.04
N GLN A 153 21.68 -14.05 -17.97
CA GLN A 153 20.53 -14.95 -17.96
C GLN A 153 19.22 -14.21 -18.23
N PHE A 154 18.91 -13.16 -17.46
CA PHE A 154 17.67 -12.42 -17.64
C PHE A 154 17.60 -11.70 -19.00
N ALA A 155 18.72 -11.21 -19.52
CA ALA A 155 18.78 -10.66 -20.87
C ALA A 155 18.46 -11.69 -21.95
N ALA A 156 19.01 -12.91 -21.83
CA ALA A 156 18.72 -14.00 -22.76
C ALA A 156 17.26 -14.49 -22.68
N GLU A 157 16.62 -14.30 -21.53
CA GLU A 157 15.21 -14.62 -21.29
C GLU A 157 14.25 -13.48 -21.71
N GLY A 158 14.75 -12.33 -22.19
CA GLY A 158 13.95 -11.15 -22.52
C GLY A 158 13.37 -10.42 -21.30
N ARG A 159 13.92 -10.62 -20.12
CA ARG A 159 13.48 -10.02 -18.85
C ARG A 159 14.15 -8.67 -18.64
N HIS A 160 13.84 -7.70 -19.49
CA HIS A 160 14.47 -6.37 -19.46
C HIS A 160 14.11 -5.57 -18.21
N ASP A 161 12.95 -5.81 -17.61
CA ASP A 161 12.52 -5.29 -16.31
C ASP A 161 13.54 -5.60 -15.20
N LYS A 162 14.02 -6.85 -15.14
CA LYS A 162 15.00 -7.31 -14.14
C LYS A 162 16.42 -6.84 -14.47
N VAL A 163 16.77 -6.83 -15.76
CA VAL A 163 18.06 -6.26 -16.20
C VAL A 163 18.12 -4.77 -15.86
N GLY A 164 17.03 -4.02 -16.11
CA GLY A 164 16.91 -2.61 -15.77
C GLY A 164 17.04 -2.35 -14.27
N LEU A 165 16.38 -3.18 -13.44
CA LEU A 165 16.49 -3.09 -11.98
C LEU A 165 17.92 -3.40 -11.50
N LEU A 166 18.54 -4.47 -12.00
CA LEU A 166 19.89 -4.89 -11.61
C LEU A 166 20.96 -3.89 -12.02
N ARG A 167 20.81 -3.21 -13.17
CA ARG A 167 21.74 -2.16 -13.64
C ARG A 167 21.99 -1.07 -12.59
N HIS A 168 21.02 -0.85 -11.71
CA HIS A 168 21.07 0.17 -10.66
C HIS A 168 21.43 -0.41 -9.27
N ARG A 169 21.83 -1.68 -9.22
CA ARG A 169 22.40 -2.33 -8.02
C ARG A 169 23.91 -2.48 -8.20
N ASN A 170 24.62 -2.41 -7.08
CA ASN A 170 26.06 -2.60 -7.03
C ASN A 170 26.49 -3.82 -6.22
N ASP A 171 25.57 -4.69 -5.87
CA ASP A 171 25.85 -5.91 -5.13
C ASP A 171 26.48 -6.94 -6.08
N PRO A 172 27.64 -7.53 -5.77
CA PRO A 172 28.30 -8.55 -6.62
C PRO A 172 27.54 -9.89 -6.61
N ILE A 173 26.66 -10.07 -5.63
CA ILE A 173 25.87 -11.27 -5.42
C ILE A 173 24.39 -10.89 -5.46
N VAL A 174 23.63 -11.56 -6.33
CA VAL A 174 22.20 -11.34 -6.52
C VAL A 174 21.41 -12.46 -5.81
N PRO A 175 20.56 -12.12 -4.84
CA PRO A 175 19.64 -13.08 -4.23
C PRO A 175 18.59 -13.55 -5.23
N LEU A 176 18.45 -14.85 -5.38
CA LEU A 176 17.53 -15.50 -6.32
C LEU A 176 16.63 -16.51 -5.59
N VAL A 177 15.54 -16.86 -6.22
CA VAL A 177 14.64 -17.94 -5.85
C VAL A 177 14.46 -18.86 -7.05
N ARG A 178 14.53 -20.17 -6.82
CA ARG A 178 14.33 -21.20 -7.83
C ARG A 178 13.20 -22.15 -7.43
N CYS A 179 12.35 -22.51 -8.40
CA CYS A 179 11.39 -23.60 -8.29
C CYS A 179 11.42 -24.43 -9.59
N GLY A 180 11.89 -25.65 -9.51
CA GLY A 180 12.19 -26.44 -10.69
C GLY A 180 13.24 -25.78 -11.60
N ALA A 181 12.90 -25.57 -12.88
CA ALA A 181 13.75 -24.86 -13.84
C ALA A 181 13.53 -23.34 -13.83
N PHE A 182 12.50 -22.84 -13.15
CA PHE A 182 12.22 -21.40 -13.09
C PHE A 182 13.11 -20.73 -12.04
N ARG A 183 13.73 -19.62 -12.40
CA ARG A 183 14.62 -18.81 -11.56
C ARG A 183 14.24 -17.35 -11.65
N ASP A 184 14.20 -16.66 -10.51
CA ASP A 184 13.80 -15.26 -10.43
C ASP A 184 14.52 -14.50 -9.32
N LEU A 185 14.41 -13.14 -9.33
CA LEU A 185 14.91 -12.29 -8.26
C LEU A 185 14.16 -12.57 -6.95
N ARG A 186 14.90 -12.78 -5.88
CA ARG A 186 14.33 -12.92 -4.54
C ARG A 186 14.05 -11.55 -3.93
N GLN A 187 12.79 -11.14 -3.92
CA GLN A 187 12.32 -9.90 -3.26
C GLN A 187 11.83 -10.13 -1.81
N GLY A 188 12.17 -11.27 -1.24
CA GLY A 188 11.87 -11.73 0.11
C GLY A 188 11.58 -13.22 0.16
N PRO A 189 11.34 -13.82 1.34
CA PRO A 189 11.10 -15.26 1.46
C PRO A 189 9.84 -15.70 0.72
N CYS A 190 9.89 -16.92 0.19
CA CYS A 190 8.78 -17.63 -0.43
C CYS A 190 8.34 -18.81 0.44
N VAL A 191 7.18 -19.40 0.14
CA VAL A 191 6.74 -20.65 0.74
C VAL A 191 7.77 -21.75 0.50
N PRO A 192 7.90 -22.75 1.39
CA PRO A 192 8.94 -23.76 1.24
C PRO A 192 8.73 -24.69 0.04
N ARG A 193 7.48 -24.86 -0.43
CA ARG A 193 7.15 -25.78 -1.52
C ARG A 193 5.85 -25.38 -2.23
N ALA A 194 5.75 -25.73 -3.51
CA ALA A 194 4.65 -25.32 -4.40
C ALA A 194 3.28 -25.87 -3.99
N GLY A 195 3.23 -27.04 -3.35
CA GLY A 195 1.96 -27.64 -2.90
C GLY A 195 1.17 -26.79 -1.90
N LEU A 196 1.84 -25.87 -1.19
CA LEU A 196 1.17 -24.90 -0.31
C LEU A 196 0.40 -23.81 -1.08
N LEU A 197 0.58 -23.72 -2.40
CA LEU A 197 -0.06 -22.74 -3.27
C LEU A 197 -1.28 -23.30 -4.01
N SER A 198 -1.92 -24.36 -3.52
CA SER A 198 -3.04 -25.05 -4.19
C SER A 198 -4.38 -24.33 -4.08
N LEU A 199 -4.52 -23.42 -3.10
CA LEU A 199 -5.77 -22.67 -2.84
C LEU A 199 -5.77 -21.34 -3.59
N PHE A 200 -6.32 -21.34 -4.82
CA PHE A 200 -6.53 -20.14 -5.61
C PHE A 200 -7.66 -20.34 -6.61
N GLU A 201 -8.16 -19.22 -7.15
CA GLU A 201 -9.00 -19.15 -8.35
C GLU A 201 -8.36 -18.18 -9.33
N LEU A 202 -8.35 -18.52 -10.62
CA LEU A 202 -7.87 -17.65 -11.69
C LEU A 202 -8.99 -17.41 -12.68
N PHE A 203 -9.30 -16.16 -12.95
CA PHE A 203 -10.33 -15.80 -13.94
C PHE A 203 -10.01 -14.49 -14.65
N ARG A 204 -10.70 -14.25 -15.74
CA ARG A 204 -10.58 -13.00 -16.50
C ARG A 204 -11.36 -11.89 -15.82
N TYR A 205 -10.70 -10.75 -15.65
CA TYR A 205 -11.34 -9.54 -15.14
C TYR A 205 -10.77 -8.30 -15.82
N GLU A 206 -11.64 -7.43 -16.37
CA GLU A 206 -11.25 -6.14 -16.99
C GLU A 206 -10.08 -6.23 -17.98
N GLY A 207 -10.08 -7.27 -18.81
CA GLY A 207 -9.05 -7.52 -19.83
C GLY A 207 -7.79 -8.23 -19.33
N GLY A 208 -7.57 -8.34 -18.04
CA GLY A 208 -6.45 -9.05 -17.43
C GLY A 208 -6.83 -10.40 -16.83
N LEU A 209 -5.88 -10.95 -16.08
CA LEU A 209 -6.02 -12.12 -15.23
C LEU A 209 -6.16 -11.65 -13.78
N LEU A 210 -7.15 -12.17 -13.07
CA LEU A 210 -7.29 -11.96 -11.62
C LEU A 210 -7.03 -13.28 -10.91
N LEU A 211 -5.98 -13.30 -10.11
CA LEU A 211 -5.61 -14.39 -9.23
C LEU A 211 -6.16 -14.12 -7.84
N GLN A 212 -7.20 -14.85 -7.45
CA GLN A 212 -7.83 -14.73 -6.14
C GLN A 212 -7.24 -15.74 -5.15
N MET A 213 -7.00 -15.30 -3.92
CA MET A 213 -6.31 -16.07 -2.88
C MET A 213 -7.14 -16.10 -1.58
N PRO A 214 -6.79 -16.98 -0.61
CA PRO A 214 -7.36 -16.93 0.73
C PRO A 214 -7.13 -15.58 1.42
N SER A 215 -8.08 -15.19 2.27
CA SER A 215 -7.90 -14.02 3.13
C SER A 215 -7.13 -14.40 4.40
N ARG A 216 -6.60 -13.40 5.12
CA ARG A 216 -5.98 -13.63 6.43
C ARG A 216 -6.98 -14.13 7.48
N SER A 217 -8.23 -13.67 7.38
CA SER A 217 -9.30 -14.06 8.31
C SER A 217 -9.87 -15.46 8.02
N ASP A 218 -9.69 -15.98 6.81
CA ASP A 218 -10.10 -17.33 6.41
C ASP A 218 -9.03 -17.94 5.48
N PRO A 219 -7.89 -18.40 6.04
CA PRO A 219 -6.78 -18.97 5.25
C PRO A 219 -7.09 -20.31 4.60
N GLY A 220 -8.18 -20.96 5.00
CA GLY A 220 -8.59 -22.28 4.50
C GLY A 220 -9.42 -22.23 3.23
N ARG A 221 -9.86 -21.05 2.78
CA ARG A 221 -10.75 -20.90 1.63
C ARG A 221 -10.43 -19.68 0.80
N VAL A 222 -10.56 -19.81 -0.52
CA VAL A 222 -10.44 -18.66 -1.42
C VAL A 222 -11.57 -17.67 -1.14
N ALA A 223 -11.23 -16.42 -0.93
CA ALA A 223 -12.20 -15.37 -0.66
C ALA A 223 -13.05 -15.09 -1.92
N PRO A 224 -14.38 -14.93 -1.81
CA PRO A 224 -15.20 -14.57 -2.96
C PRO A 224 -14.80 -13.20 -3.49
N PHE A 225 -14.76 -13.08 -4.82
CA PHE A 225 -14.42 -11.82 -5.47
C PHE A 225 -15.63 -10.88 -5.53
N ALA A 226 -15.44 -9.65 -5.07
CA ALA A 226 -16.37 -8.55 -5.27
C ALA A 226 -15.80 -7.56 -6.29
N PRO A 227 -16.47 -7.31 -7.43
CA PRO A 227 -16.00 -6.37 -8.44
C PRO A 227 -15.78 -4.96 -7.88
N GLN A 228 -14.67 -4.32 -8.27
CA GLN A 228 -14.28 -2.99 -7.82
C GLN A 228 -14.08 -2.03 -9.02
N PRO A 229 -15.14 -1.68 -9.75
CA PRO A 229 -15.02 -0.92 -10.99
C PRO A 229 -14.46 0.49 -10.80
N ALA A 230 -14.73 1.12 -9.66
CA ALA A 230 -14.17 2.44 -9.34
C ALA A 230 -12.64 2.39 -9.20
N LEU A 231 -12.13 1.36 -8.50
CA LEU A 231 -10.70 1.14 -8.33
C LEU A 231 -10.03 0.82 -9.67
N MET A 232 -10.66 -0.01 -10.51
CA MET A 232 -10.15 -0.34 -11.85
C MET A 232 -10.07 0.89 -12.78
N ARG A 233 -10.99 1.84 -12.65
CA ARG A 233 -10.88 3.11 -13.41
C ARG A 233 -9.65 3.90 -13.00
N VAL A 234 -9.39 4.02 -11.70
CA VAL A 234 -8.20 4.69 -11.17
C VAL A 234 -6.92 4.01 -11.66
N HIS A 235 -6.88 2.68 -11.64
CA HIS A 235 -5.73 1.92 -12.13
C HIS A 235 -5.47 2.14 -13.62
N ARG A 236 -6.52 2.10 -14.45
CA ARG A 236 -6.38 2.37 -15.89
C ARG A 236 -5.93 3.79 -16.19
N GLU A 237 -6.41 4.77 -15.43
CA GLU A 237 -5.99 6.17 -15.57
C GLU A 237 -4.50 6.30 -15.23
N HIS A 238 -4.05 5.70 -14.14
CA HIS A 238 -2.65 5.75 -13.73
C HIS A 238 -1.73 4.95 -14.67
N ALA A 239 -2.17 3.80 -15.19
CA ALA A 239 -1.41 3.05 -16.18
C ALA A 239 -1.09 3.90 -17.43
N ARG A 240 -2.08 4.70 -17.90
CA ARG A 240 -1.85 5.68 -18.97
C ARG A 240 -0.83 6.76 -18.56
N TRP A 241 -0.77 7.12 -17.30
CA TRP A 241 0.25 8.06 -16.81
C TRP A 241 1.64 7.43 -16.88
N GLY A 242 1.79 6.18 -16.51
CA GLY A 242 3.02 5.41 -16.69
C GLY A 242 3.49 5.40 -18.15
N ASP A 243 2.57 5.20 -19.11
CA ASP A 243 2.86 5.24 -20.54
C ASP A 243 3.35 6.65 -20.97
N ILE A 244 2.71 7.71 -20.47
CA ILE A 244 3.10 9.11 -20.76
C ILE A 244 4.47 9.44 -20.16
N LEU A 245 4.71 8.98 -18.92
CA LEU A 245 5.96 9.25 -18.19
C LEU A 245 7.12 8.37 -18.68
N GLY A 246 6.83 7.26 -19.36
CA GLY A 246 7.84 6.25 -19.71
C GLY A 246 8.43 5.57 -18.47
N VAL A 247 7.65 5.44 -17.40
CA VAL A 247 8.06 4.85 -16.12
C VAL A 247 7.01 3.84 -15.68
N HIS A 248 7.34 2.57 -15.76
CA HIS A 248 6.45 1.46 -15.38
C HIS A 248 6.96 0.67 -14.18
N GLY A 249 8.25 0.74 -13.90
CA GLY A 249 8.91 0.04 -12.81
C GLY A 249 10.07 0.85 -12.21
N VAL A 250 10.62 0.31 -11.14
CA VAL A 250 11.73 0.95 -10.41
C VAL A 250 12.98 1.07 -11.29
N GLY A 251 13.21 0.11 -12.21
CA GLY A 251 14.35 0.16 -13.14
C GLY A 251 14.34 1.43 -14.00
N GLU A 252 13.20 1.75 -14.65
CA GLU A 252 13.06 2.95 -15.50
C GLU A 252 13.11 4.24 -14.66
N LEU A 253 12.52 4.24 -13.46
CA LEU A 253 12.62 5.38 -12.55
C LEU A 253 14.08 5.68 -12.18
N ASN A 254 14.83 4.65 -11.79
CA ASN A 254 16.25 4.78 -11.44
C ASN A 254 17.08 5.22 -12.66
N GLN A 255 16.76 4.74 -13.85
CA GLN A 255 17.40 5.18 -15.10
C GLN A 255 17.14 6.67 -15.33
N ALA A 256 15.91 7.16 -15.13
CA ALA A 256 15.58 8.58 -15.23
C ALA A 256 16.39 9.44 -14.23
N VAL A 257 16.61 8.93 -13.01
CA VAL A 257 17.47 9.59 -12.00
C VAL A 257 18.93 9.63 -12.48
N ALA A 258 19.47 8.50 -12.95
CA ALA A 258 20.85 8.38 -13.40
C ALA A 258 21.14 9.28 -14.62
N GLU A 259 20.19 9.40 -15.53
CA GLU A 259 20.27 10.24 -16.74
C GLU A 259 19.89 11.72 -16.50
N ARG A 260 19.59 12.10 -15.24
CA ARG A 260 19.15 13.45 -14.85
C ARG A 260 17.84 13.92 -15.52
N ARG A 261 17.02 13.00 -16.00
CA ARG A 261 15.69 13.27 -16.57
C ARG A 261 14.57 13.26 -15.51
N ILE A 262 14.92 13.06 -14.25
CA ILE A 262 13.94 12.93 -13.18
C ILE A 262 13.10 14.21 -12.98
N ALA A 263 13.63 15.38 -13.29
CA ALA A 263 12.89 16.63 -13.23
C ALA A 263 11.66 16.58 -14.16
N ASP A 264 11.81 16.12 -15.39
CA ASP A 264 10.70 15.99 -16.35
C ASP A 264 9.64 15.02 -15.86
N VAL A 265 10.05 13.87 -15.26
CA VAL A 265 9.13 12.89 -14.68
C VAL A 265 8.33 13.49 -13.52
N MET A 266 9.00 14.26 -12.66
CA MET A 266 8.35 14.92 -11.52
C MET A 266 7.37 16.00 -11.99
N GLU A 267 7.77 16.88 -12.91
CA GLU A 267 6.92 17.94 -13.45
C GLU A 267 5.68 17.38 -14.14
N MET A 268 5.83 16.33 -14.96
CA MET A 268 4.69 15.68 -15.60
C MET A 268 3.77 14.99 -14.59
N GLY A 269 4.31 14.29 -13.59
CA GLY A 269 3.53 13.65 -12.54
C GLY A 269 2.71 14.65 -11.74
N GLU A 270 3.31 15.80 -11.37
CA GLU A 270 2.60 16.87 -10.66
C GLU A 270 1.55 17.55 -11.54
N ALA A 271 1.85 17.79 -12.83
CA ALA A 271 0.88 18.34 -13.77
C ALA A 271 -0.32 17.41 -13.98
N LEU A 272 -0.12 16.08 -13.99
CA LEU A 272 -1.20 15.10 -14.06
C LEU A 272 -2.07 15.13 -12.79
N HIS A 273 -1.47 15.29 -11.60
CA HIS A 273 -2.20 15.51 -10.35
C HIS A 273 -3.03 16.80 -10.41
N ASP A 274 -2.43 17.91 -10.87
CA ASP A 274 -3.12 19.19 -10.98
C ASP A 274 -4.31 19.13 -11.93
N LYS A 275 -4.12 18.51 -13.09
CA LYS A 275 -5.23 18.23 -14.03
C LYS A 275 -6.33 17.39 -13.39
N GLY A 276 -5.99 16.42 -12.53
CA GLY A 276 -6.94 15.63 -11.80
C GLY A 276 -7.77 16.45 -10.81
N PHE A 277 -7.16 17.36 -10.05
CA PHE A 277 -7.88 18.27 -9.15
C PHE A 277 -8.76 19.27 -9.91
N SER A 278 -8.29 19.80 -11.04
CA SER A 278 -9.11 20.65 -11.92
C SER A 278 -10.35 19.90 -12.38
N ARG A 279 -10.20 18.66 -12.87
CA ARG A 279 -11.34 17.83 -13.28
C ARG A 279 -12.32 17.54 -12.14
N LEU A 280 -11.84 17.31 -10.92
CA LEU A 280 -12.70 17.13 -9.75
C LEU A 280 -13.53 18.40 -9.47
N ALA A 281 -12.92 19.59 -9.56
CA ALA A 281 -13.61 20.86 -9.38
C ALA A 281 -14.69 21.07 -10.46
N ASP A 282 -14.39 20.75 -11.73
CA ASP A 282 -15.36 20.82 -12.82
C ASP A 282 -16.56 19.89 -12.60
N LEU A 283 -16.32 18.65 -12.16
CA LEU A 283 -17.39 17.68 -11.84
C LEU A 283 -18.28 18.16 -10.71
N ILE A 284 -17.72 18.77 -9.66
CA ILE A 284 -18.47 19.34 -8.54
C ILE A 284 -19.31 20.53 -9.03
N ALA A 285 -18.70 21.44 -9.79
CA ALA A 285 -19.38 22.64 -10.31
C ALA A 285 -20.48 22.32 -11.33
N ALA A 286 -20.31 21.27 -12.12
CA ALA A 286 -21.28 20.84 -13.13
C ALA A 286 -22.49 20.11 -12.55
N ARG A 287 -22.42 19.54 -11.35
CA ARG A 287 -23.51 18.75 -10.75
C ARG A 287 -24.73 19.61 -10.43
N ARG A 288 -25.92 19.06 -10.67
CA ARG A 288 -27.19 19.72 -10.38
C ARG A 288 -28.13 18.78 -9.60
N PRO A 289 -28.74 19.20 -8.49
CA PRO A 289 -28.46 20.48 -7.82
C PRO A 289 -27.00 20.57 -7.39
N ARG A 290 -26.49 21.81 -7.21
CA ARG A 290 -25.12 22.04 -6.82
C ARG A 290 -24.84 21.45 -5.42
N PRO A 291 -23.79 20.65 -5.23
CA PRO A 291 -23.43 20.13 -3.92
C PRO A 291 -23.11 21.26 -2.93
N ARG A 292 -23.60 21.15 -1.72
CA ARG A 292 -23.28 22.04 -0.60
C ARG A 292 -22.20 21.46 0.32
N LEU A 293 -21.98 20.15 0.21
CA LEU A 293 -21.03 19.39 1.01
C LEU A 293 -20.19 18.47 0.12
N VAL A 294 -18.89 18.63 0.17
CA VAL A 294 -17.90 17.72 -0.43
C VAL A 294 -17.20 16.95 0.68
N LEU A 295 -17.33 15.64 0.67
CA LEU A 295 -16.79 14.72 1.66
C LEU A 295 -15.55 14.05 1.07
N ILE A 296 -14.40 14.20 1.73
CA ILE A 296 -13.11 13.69 1.26
C ILE A 296 -12.59 12.69 2.27
N ALA A 297 -12.67 11.39 1.96
CA ALA A 297 -12.12 10.35 2.80
C ALA A 297 -10.95 9.63 2.13
N GLY A 298 -10.21 8.93 2.96
CA GLY A 298 -9.11 8.07 2.56
C GLY A 298 -8.35 7.57 3.77
N PRO A 299 -7.59 6.50 3.63
CA PRO A 299 -6.84 5.91 4.73
C PRO A 299 -5.75 6.86 5.25
N SER A 300 -5.12 6.47 6.37
CA SER A 300 -4.02 7.24 6.95
C SER A 300 -2.90 7.45 5.92
N SER A 301 -2.34 8.68 5.89
CA SER A 301 -1.28 9.11 4.95
C SER A 301 -1.65 8.98 3.47
N ALA A 302 -2.94 9.11 3.13
CA ALA A 302 -3.40 9.20 1.75
C ALA A 302 -3.32 10.63 1.16
N GLY A 303 -2.78 11.61 1.87
CA GLY A 303 -2.66 12.99 1.37
C GLY A 303 -3.98 13.78 1.38
N LYS A 304 -4.90 13.46 2.32
CA LYS A 304 -6.22 14.11 2.39
C LYS A 304 -6.15 15.62 2.58
N THR A 305 -5.34 16.07 3.52
CA THR A 305 -5.27 17.49 3.90
C THR A 305 -4.74 18.33 2.74
N THR A 306 -3.63 17.92 2.11
CA THR A 306 -3.09 18.62 0.93
C THR A 306 -4.04 18.54 -0.25
N SER A 307 -4.66 17.39 -0.51
CA SER A 307 -5.65 17.25 -1.58
C SER A 307 -6.87 18.15 -1.37
N CYS A 308 -7.37 18.28 -0.14
CA CYS A 308 -8.46 19.19 0.19
C CYS A 308 -8.08 20.64 -0.13
N ARG A 309 -6.86 21.05 0.18
CA ARG A 309 -6.36 22.41 -0.10
C ARG A 309 -6.17 22.67 -1.59
N ARG A 310 -5.57 21.73 -2.32
CA ARG A 310 -5.43 21.82 -3.79
C ARG A 310 -6.82 21.91 -4.45
N LEU A 311 -7.73 21.02 -4.08
CA LEU A 311 -9.12 21.07 -4.60
C LEU A 311 -9.82 22.41 -4.27
N ALA A 312 -9.58 22.98 -3.09
CA ALA A 312 -10.14 24.27 -2.72
C ALA A 312 -9.67 25.42 -3.65
N ILE A 313 -8.43 25.36 -4.14
CA ILE A 313 -7.91 26.31 -5.12
C ILE A 313 -8.68 26.17 -6.44
N HIS A 314 -8.80 24.94 -6.97
CA HIS A 314 -9.51 24.69 -8.22
C HIS A 314 -11.01 25.02 -8.15
N LEU A 315 -11.65 24.81 -6.99
CA LEU A 315 -13.04 25.21 -6.78
C LEU A 315 -13.23 26.73 -6.85
N ARG A 316 -12.26 27.51 -6.35
CA ARG A 316 -12.29 28.99 -6.50
C ARG A 316 -12.15 29.42 -7.96
N VAL A 317 -11.33 28.71 -8.74
CA VAL A 317 -11.19 28.97 -10.19
C VAL A 317 -12.51 28.81 -10.93
N VAL A 318 -13.35 27.83 -10.53
CA VAL A 318 -14.67 27.61 -11.13
C VAL A 318 -15.78 28.40 -10.44
N GLY A 319 -15.45 29.41 -9.60
CA GLY A 319 -16.37 30.34 -8.99
C GLY A 319 -17.07 29.86 -7.69
N LEU A 320 -16.63 28.74 -7.12
CA LEU A 320 -17.12 28.26 -5.82
C LEU A 320 -16.23 28.76 -4.68
N ARG A 321 -16.84 28.98 -3.49
CA ARG A 321 -16.11 29.41 -2.28
C ARG A 321 -16.04 28.26 -1.27
N PRO A 322 -14.92 27.53 -1.19
CA PRO A 322 -14.78 26.40 -0.28
C PRO A 322 -14.55 26.86 1.16
N VAL A 323 -15.34 26.34 2.09
CA VAL A 323 -15.13 26.39 3.54
C VAL A 323 -14.57 25.03 3.96
N GLN A 324 -13.34 25.00 4.50
CA GLN A 324 -12.64 23.78 4.82
C GLN A 324 -12.84 23.41 6.30
N LEU A 325 -13.19 22.15 6.55
CA LEU A 325 -13.30 21.52 7.86
C LEU A 325 -12.53 20.21 7.88
N SER A 326 -12.06 19.78 9.05
CA SER A 326 -11.50 18.47 9.26
C SER A 326 -12.34 17.67 10.26
N THR A 327 -12.52 16.37 10.05
CA THR A 327 -13.12 15.51 11.07
C THR A 327 -12.24 15.41 12.31
N ASP A 328 -10.93 15.66 12.18
CA ASP A 328 -9.99 15.65 13.30
C ASP A 328 -10.28 16.81 14.30
N ASP A 329 -10.90 17.90 13.83
CA ASP A 329 -11.37 18.98 14.71
C ASP A 329 -12.55 18.57 15.60
N TYR A 330 -13.17 17.44 15.31
CA TYR A 330 -14.30 16.89 16.04
C TYR A 330 -13.95 15.68 16.91
N PHE A 331 -12.68 15.43 17.17
CA PHE A 331 -12.32 14.39 18.16
C PHE A 331 -12.96 14.69 19.51
N VAL A 332 -13.34 13.62 20.22
CA VAL A 332 -13.81 13.70 21.60
C VAL A 332 -12.65 14.01 22.55
N ALA A 333 -12.93 14.41 23.79
CA ALA A 333 -11.87 14.61 24.78
C ALA A 333 -11.24 13.26 25.17
N GLU A 334 -9.95 13.25 25.54
CA GLU A 334 -9.17 12.03 25.87
C GLU A 334 -9.89 11.05 26.81
N LYS A 335 -10.63 11.58 27.80
CA LYS A 335 -11.40 10.77 28.75
C LYS A 335 -12.53 9.95 28.12
N ASP A 336 -12.99 10.35 26.94
CA ASP A 336 -14.09 9.76 26.19
C ASP A 336 -13.59 8.92 25.01
N ASP A 337 -12.26 8.76 24.85
CA ASP A 337 -11.66 7.97 23.78
C ASP A 337 -12.10 6.50 23.85
N PRO A 338 -12.50 5.90 22.73
CA PRO A 338 -12.79 4.47 22.67
C PRO A 338 -11.52 3.66 22.94
N ILE A 339 -11.66 2.56 23.68
CA ILE A 339 -10.56 1.65 23.97
C ILE A 339 -10.56 0.50 22.97
N GLY A 340 -9.40 0.26 22.35
CA GLY A 340 -9.18 -0.84 21.41
C GLY A 340 -8.98 -2.20 22.10
N PRO A 341 -8.88 -3.28 21.33
CA PRO A 341 -8.67 -4.64 21.84
C PRO A 341 -7.36 -4.81 22.63
N ASP A 342 -6.41 -3.93 22.42
CA ASP A 342 -5.10 -3.91 23.08
C ASP A 342 -5.08 -3.08 24.37
N GLY A 343 -6.25 -2.60 24.81
CA GLY A 343 -6.41 -1.78 26.01
C GLY A 343 -5.93 -0.33 25.86
N LYS A 344 -5.61 0.11 24.64
CA LYS A 344 -5.15 1.47 24.34
C LYS A 344 -6.26 2.27 23.64
N PRO A 345 -6.19 3.62 23.65
CA PRO A 345 -7.11 4.45 22.88
C PRO A 345 -7.06 4.08 21.39
N ASP A 346 -8.26 3.92 20.80
CA ASP A 346 -8.44 3.61 19.36
C ASP A 346 -8.93 4.85 18.61
N TYR A 347 -8.01 5.65 18.14
CA TYR A 347 -8.29 6.88 17.38
C TYR A 347 -8.82 6.62 15.97
N GLU A 348 -8.79 5.38 15.50
CA GLU A 348 -9.35 4.99 14.21
C GLU A 348 -10.84 4.58 14.31
N ASP A 349 -11.38 4.41 15.53
CA ASP A 349 -12.80 4.12 15.74
C ASP A 349 -13.65 5.37 15.50
N ILE A 350 -14.80 5.23 14.83
CA ILE A 350 -15.72 6.35 14.57
C ILE A 350 -16.21 7.03 15.85
N ARG A 351 -16.23 6.33 17.00
CA ARG A 351 -16.62 6.86 18.30
C ARG A 351 -15.60 7.86 18.88
N ALA A 352 -14.37 7.89 18.33
CA ALA A 352 -13.39 8.92 18.64
C ALA A 352 -13.81 10.30 18.09
N VAL A 353 -14.80 10.34 17.19
CA VAL A 353 -15.35 11.57 16.60
C VAL A 353 -16.69 11.90 17.24
N ASP A 354 -16.89 13.15 17.63
CA ASP A 354 -18.20 13.71 18.03
C ASP A 354 -19.11 13.87 16.79
N VAL A 355 -19.64 12.72 16.35
CA VAL A 355 -20.50 12.62 15.17
C VAL A 355 -21.76 13.52 15.31
N ALA A 356 -22.32 13.59 16.52
CA ALA A 356 -23.52 14.40 16.77
C ALA A 356 -23.24 15.89 16.62
N GLY A 357 -22.13 16.37 17.18
CA GLY A 357 -21.66 17.75 17.03
C GLY A 357 -21.37 18.10 15.59
N LEU A 358 -20.65 17.25 14.88
CA LEU A 358 -20.33 17.44 13.46
C LEU A 358 -21.60 17.53 12.59
N ARG A 359 -22.55 16.61 12.75
CA ARG A 359 -23.82 16.62 12.00
C ARG A 359 -24.63 17.87 12.28
N LYS A 360 -24.71 18.32 13.54
CA LYS A 360 -25.37 19.55 13.92
C LYS A 360 -24.76 20.75 13.22
N ASP A 361 -23.44 20.86 13.20
CA ASP A 361 -22.72 21.96 12.58
C ASP A 361 -22.87 21.96 11.06
N LEU A 362 -22.73 20.77 10.40
CA LEU A 362 -22.96 20.63 8.97
C LEU A 362 -24.40 21.02 8.56
N ALA A 363 -25.40 20.55 9.29
CA ALA A 363 -26.80 20.91 9.03
C ALA A 363 -27.05 22.42 9.21
N ALA A 364 -26.43 23.04 10.21
CA ALA A 364 -26.53 24.49 10.43
C ALA A 364 -25.87 25.27 9.30
N LEU A 365 -24.66 24.88 8.88
CA LEU A 365 -23.94 25.51 7.77
C LEU A 365 -24.73 25.40 6.45
N ILE A 366 -25.23 24.21 6.10
CA ILE A 366 -26.03 24.01 4.88
C ILE A 366 -27.28 24.83 4.90
N ALA A 367 -27.92 25.04 6.07
CA ALA A 367 -29.04 25.91 6.27
C ALA A 367 -28.68 27.43 6.29
N GLY A 368 -27.42 27.80 6.05
CA GLY A 368 -26.93 29.18 6.07
C GLY A 368 -26.86 29.82 7.46
N ARG A 369 -26.95 29.02 8.53
CA ARG A 369 -26.81 29.48 9.91
C ARG A 369 -25.34 29.55 10.33
N PRO A 370 -24.95 30.51 11.19
CA PRO A 370 -23.58 30.62 11.66
C PRO A 370 -23.23 29.48 12.64
N VAL A 371 -21.98 28.99 12.54
CA VAL A 371 -21.39 27.96 13.41
C VAL A 371 -20.05 28.47 13.90
N LYS A 372 -19.76 28.39 15.20
CA LYS A 372 -18.42 28.66 15.74
C LYS A 372 -17.44 27.61 15.26
N ARG A 373 -16.27 28.04 14.77
CA ARG A 373 -15.22 27.11 14.32
C ARG A 373 -14.70 26.33 15.51
N ARG A 374 -14.82 25.01 15.43
CA ARG A 374 -14.23 24.04 16.36
C ARG A 374 -12.83 23.66 15.88
N VAL A 375 -11.92 23.47 16.81
CA VAL A 375 -10.55 22.99 16.58
C VAL A 375 -10.21 22.01 17.70
N PHE A 376 -9.50 20.94 17.39
CA PHE A 376 -8.99 20.01 18.40
C PHE A 376 -7.56 20.39 18.80
N ASP A 377 -7.36 20.67 20.07
CA ASP A 377 -6.01 20.88 20.62
C ASP A 377 -5.36 19.53 20.93
N PHE A 378 -4.44 19.10 20.06
CA PHE A 378 -3.72 17.83 20.22
C PHE A 378 -2.78 17.79 21.42
N ARG A 379 -2.40 18.93 21.99
CA ARG A 379 -1.57 18.99 23.22
C ARG A 379 -2.43 18.84 24.46
N ALA A 380 -3.54 19.59 24.51
CA ALA A 380 -4.51 19.50 25.59
C ALA A 380 -5.43 18.27 25.45
N LYS A 381 -5.43 17.61 24.28
CA LYS A 381 -6.30 16.49 23.91
C LYS A 381 -7.77 16.78 24.19
N ALA A 382 -8.22 17.94 23.79
CA ALA A 382 -9.57 18.43 24.04
C ALA A 382 -10.08 19.32 22.89
N PRO A 383 -11.39 19.32 22.62
CA PRO A 383 -11.99 20.24 21.67
C PRO A 383 -11.99 21.67 22.23
N THR A 384 -11.69 22.63 21.35
CA THR A 384 -11.74 24.08 21.63
C THR A 384 -12.53 24.79 20.55
N TRP A 385 -12.93 26.03 20.78
CA TRP A 385 -13.63 26.85 19.83
C TRP A 385 -12.91 28.18 19.63
N THR A 386 -12.72 28.57 18.38
CA THR A 386 -12.16 29.89 18.04
C THR A 386 -13.25 30.96 18.05
N ASP A 387 -12.86 32.23 17.94
CA ASP A 387 -13.80 33.33 17.78
C ASP A 387 -14.32 33.44 16.34
N GLU A 388 -13.79 32.67 15.40
CA GLU A 388 -14.25 32.64 14.02
C GLU A 388 -15.63 32.01 13.91
N SER A 389 -16.54 32.70 13.21
CA SER A 389 -17.87 32.20 12.88
C SER A 389 -17.94 31.87 11.40
N LEU A 390 -18.21 30.61 11.10
CA LEU A 390 -18.40 30.11 9.74
C LEU A 390 -19.86 30.24 9.35
N ARG A 391 -20.11 30.69 8.12
CA ARG A 391 -21.48 30.79 7.55
C ARG A 391 -21.38 30.58 6.04
N LEU A 392 -22.30 29.79 5.46
CA LEU A 392 -22.34 29.55 4.02
C LEU A 392 -23.25 30.55 3.31
N GLY A 393 -22.70 31.17 2.27
CA GLY A 393 -23.45 31.91 1.25
C GLY A 393 -23.97 30.98 0.14
N PRO A 394 -24.61 31.56 -0.91
CA PRO A 394 -25.19 30.78 -2.03
C PRO A 394 -24.18 29.96 -2.82
N ASP A 395 -22.98 30.48 -3.03
CA ASP A 395 -21.92 29.87 -3.82
C ASP A 395 -20.85 29.15 -2.96
N ASP A 396 -21.09 29.07 -1.66
CA ASP A 396 -20.18 28.41 -0.75
C ASP A 396 -20.45 26.92 -0.70
N VAL A 397 -19.37 26.15 -0.55
CA VAL A 397 -19.39 24.68 -0.41
C VAL A 397 -18.49 24.27 0.77
N VAL A 398 -18.99 23.41 1.63
CA VAL A 398 -18.17 22.82 2.69
C VAL A 398 -17.30 21.72 2.07
N LEU A 399 -15.99 21.79 2.29
CA LEU A 399 -15.06 20.68 2.10
C LEU A 399 -14.76 20.09 3.46
N ILE A 400 -15.13 18.85 3.71
CA ILE A 400 -14.76 18.15 4.93
C ILE A 400 -13.86 16.98 4.58
N GLU A 401 -12.68 16.93 5.21
CA GLU A 401 -11.75 15.82 5.05
C GLU A 401 -11.61 15.02 6.35
N GLY A 402 -11.36 13.73 6.21
CA GLY A 402 -11.02 12.86 7.32
C GLY A 402 -11.19 11.39 6.98
N ILE A 403 -10.71 10.52 7.86
CA ILE A 403 -10.74 9.07 7.62
C ILE A 403 -12.18 8.54 7.53
N HIS A 404 -13.11 9.12 8.27
CA HIS A 404 -14.52 8.71 8.32
C HIS A 404 -15.46 9.49 7.40
N ALA A 405 -14.96 10.45 6.60
CA ALA A 405 -15.81 11.38 5.86
C ALA A 405 -16.82 10.70 4.90
N LEU A 406 -16.55 9.47 4.42
CA LEU A 406 -17.50 8.70 3.60
C LEU A 406 -18.43 7.79 4.39
N ASN A 407 -18.26 7.65 5.71
CA ASN A 407 -19.19 6.89 6.52
C ASN A 407 -20.57 7.56 6.48
N PRO A 408 -21.64 6.84 6.07
CA PRO A 408 -22.99 7.43 5.92
C PRO A 408 -23.50 8.14 7.17
N ILE A 409 -23.07 7.71 8.37
CA ILE A 409 -23.48 8.32 9.63
C ILE A 409 -23.11 9.81 9.72
N LEU A 410 -22.03 10.26 9.06
CA LEU A 410 -21.60 11.68 9.12
C LEU A 410 -22.47 12.60 8.27
N SER A 411 -23.07 12.09 7.20
CA SER A 411 -23.94 12.87 6.29
C SER A 411 -25.42 12.50 6.44
N GLU A 412 -25.78 11.76 7.47
CA GLU A 412 -27.18 11.41 7.74
C GLU A 412 -28.04 12.66 7.95
N GLY A 413 -29.19 12.73 7.28
CA GLY A 413 -30.08 13.90 7.28
C GLY A 413 -29.72 14.98 6.25
N ILE A 414 -28.61 14.84 5.51
CA ILE A 414 -28.27 15.71 4.38
C ILE A 414 -28.66 15.00 3.09
N PRO A 415 -29.49 15.62 2.22
CA PRO A 415 -29.90 15.00 0.95
C PRO A 415 -28.69 14.58 0.10
N ARG A 416 -28.76 13.38 -0.49
CA ARG A 416 -27.64 12.82 -1.27
C ARG A 416 -27.25 13.70 -2.45
N GLU A 417 -28.19 14.37 -3.06
CA GLU A 417 -27.99 15.30 -4.17
C GLU A 417 -27.22 16.58 -3.76
N GLN A 418 -27.20 16.92 -2.49
CA GLN A 418 -26.42 18.04 -1.95
C GLN A 418 -25.01 17.62 -1.53
N THR A 419 -24.64 16.36 -1.68
CA THR A 419 -23.32 15.84 -1.33
C THR A 419 -22.53 15.43 -2.56
N PHE A 420 -21.20 15.55 -2.47
CA PHE A 420 -20.25 14.98 -3.42
C PHE A 420 -19.16 14.26 -2.64
N LYS A 421 -18.95 12.98 -2.93
CA LYS A 421 -18.08 12.11 -2.15
C LYS A 421 -16.83 11.75 -2.95
N ILE A 422 -15.65 11.98 -2.36
CA ILE A 422 -14.34 11.69 -2.96
C ILE A 422 -13.59 10.71 -2.07
N TYR A 423 -13.13 9.59 -2.65
CA TYR A 423 -12.23 8.67 -1.98
C TYR A 423 -10.80 8.87 -2.49
N LEU A 424 -9.88 9.15 -1.57
CA LEU A 424 -8.46 9.31 -1.86
C LEU A 424 -7.70 8.05 -1.43
N SER A 425 -6.80 7.59 -2.28
CA SER A 425 -5.90 6.49 -1.95
C SER A 425 -4.54 6.75 -2.59
N ALA A 426 -3.47 6.37 -1.88
CA ALA A 426 -2.12 6.39 -2.44
C ALA A 426 -1.82 5.03 -3.09
N LEU A 427 -2.53 4.73 -4.19
CA LEU A 427 -2.40 3.46 -4.90
C LEU A 427 -1.08 3.41 -5.66
N THR A 428 -0.09 2.79 -5.06
CA THR A 428 1.21 2.58 -5.70
C THR A 428 1.05 1.61 -6.87
N GLN A 429 1.39 2.05 -8.07
CA GLN A 429 1.27 1.25 -9.29
C GLN A 429 2.63 0.92 -9.91
N LEU A 430 3.67 1.59 -9.47
CA LEU A 430 5.04 1.27 -9.82
C LEU A 430 5.38 -0.13 -9.29
N GLY A 431 5.77 -1.06 -10.15
CA GLY A 431 6.32 -2.37 -9.76
C GLY A 431 7.80 -2.26 -9.41
N ILE A 432 8.31 -3.13 -8.56
CA ILE A 432 9.77 -3.31 -8.42
C ILE A 432 10.31 -3.90 -9.72
N ASP A 433 9.65 -4.93 -10.21
CA ASP A 433 9.79 -5.56 -11.52
C ASP A 433 8.38 -6.00 -12.01
N ASP A 434 8.29 -6.69 -13.14
CA ASP A 434 6.99 -7.10 -13.72
C ASP A 434 6.24 -8.15 -12.86
N ASP A 435 6.90 -8.86 -11.99
CA ASP A 435 6.28 -9.89 -11.13
C ASP A 435 6.06 -9.41 -9.69
N THR A 436 6.67 -8.27 -9.29
CA THR A 436 6.70 -7.81 -7.90
C THR A 436 6.10 -6.41 -7.76
N ILE A 437 4.92 -6.35 -7.18
CA ILE A 437 4.24 -5.08 -6.87
C ILE A 437 4.72 -4.48 -5.55
N LEU A 438 4.71 -3.16 -5.50
CA LEU A 438 4.87 -2.41 -4.26
C LEU A 438 3.56 -2.42 -3.46
N SER A 439 3.68 -2.62 -2.15
CA SER A 439 2.53 -2.57 -1.27
C SER A 439 2.08 -1.11 -1.05
N THR A 440 0.84 -0.79 -1.40
CA THR A 440 0.20 0.50 -1.06
C THR A 440 0.26 0.77 0.45
N SER A 441 0.11 -0.27 1.27
CA SER A 441 0.21 -0.18 2.73
C SER A 441 1.62 0.22 3.17
N ASP A 442 2.66 -0.36 2.57
CA ASP A 442 4.05 -0.03 2.90
C ASP A 442 4.41 1.39 2.47
N ASN A 443 3.97 1.81 1.29
CA ASN A 443 4.15 3.17 0.83
C ASN A 443 3.52 4.20 1.81
N ARG A 444 2.28 3.96 2.23
CA ARG A 444 1.61 4.83 3.20
C ARG A 444 2.27 4.80 4.59
N LEU A 445 2.82 3.65 4.99
CA LEU A 445 3.58 3.54 6.23
C LEU A 445 4.87 4.36 6.16
N VAL A 446 5.59 4.34 5.03
CA VAL A 446 6.77 5.19 4.81
C VAL A 446 6.40 6.67 4.86
N ARG A 447 5.33 7.09 4.19
CA ARG A 447 4.78 8.45 4.28
C ARG A 447 4.47 8.83 5.74
N ARG A 448 3.79 7.95 6.48
CA ARG A 448 3.44 8.17 7.89
C ARG A 448 4.68 8.28 8.78
N LEU A 449 5.65 7.41 8.58
CA LEU A 449 6.89 7.39 9.34
C LEU A 449 7.62 8.74 9.26
N VAL A 450 7.79 9.26 8.06
CA VAL A 450 8.47 10.54 7.82
C VAL A 450 7.66 11.70 8.40
N ARG A 451 6.35 11.76 8.14
CA ARG A 451 5.46 12.82 8.67
C ARG A 451 5.43 12.83 10.19
N ASP A 452 5.21 11.67 10.82
CA ASP A 452 5.00 11.58 12.26
C ASP A 452 6.29 11.94 13.02
N HIS A 453 7.46 11.63 12.45
CA HIS A 453 8.75 12.09 12.97
C HIS A 453 8.89 13.62 12.85
N LEU A 454 8.67 14.20 11.68
CA LEU A 454 8.92 15.62 11.44
C LEU A 454 7.90 16.55 12.12
N PHE A 455 6.63 16.12 12.25
CA PHE A 455 5.55 17.03 12.65
C PHE A 455 4.77 16.60 13.90
N ARG A 456 4.90 15.34 14.35
CA ARG A 456 4.16 14.83 15.51
C ARG A 456 5.04 14.41 16.68
N GLY A 457 6.37 14.49 16.52
CA GLY A 457 7.34 14.11 17.54
C GLY A 457 7.31 12.62 17.90
N HIS A 458 6.86 11.76 17.00
CA HIS A 458 6.90 10.31 17.19
C HIS A 458 8.23 9.77 16.67
N ASP A 459 8.85 8.87 17.43
CA ASP A 459 9.95 8.07 16.93
C ASP A 459 9.46 6.96 15.97
N ALA A 460 10.40 6.33 15.29
CA ALA A 460 10.11 5.26 14.34
C ALA A 460 9.39 4.08 15.00
N LYS A 461 9.85 3.67 16.19
CA LYS A 461 9.28 2.54 16.91
C LYS A 461 7.81 2.74 17.24
N ARG A 462 7.46 3.92 17.77
CA ARG A 462 6.08 4.29 18.07
C ARG A 462 5.20 4.25 16.81
N THR A 463 5.68 4.84 15.70
CA THR A 463 4.91 4.86 14.45
C THR A 463 4.66 3.45 13.92
N LEU A 464 5.69 2.58 13.91
CA LEU A 464 5.55 1.19 13.46
C LEU A 464 4.65 0.38 14.39
N SER A 465 4.76 0.54 15.73
CA SER A 465 3.92 -0.18 16.69
C SER A 465 2.42 0.18 16.61
N MET A 466 2.10 1.40 16.17
CA MET A 466 0.71 1.83 15.96
C MET A 466 0.09 1.29 14.66
N TRP A 467 0.92 0.88 13.69
CA TRP A 467 0.44 0.53 12.34
C TRP A 467 -0.59 -0.61 12.31
N PRO A 468 -0.48 -1.69 13.09
CA PRO A 468 -1.50 -2.73 13.13
C PRO A 468 -2.88 -2.22 13.56
N SER A 469 -2.95 -1.26 14.52
CA SER A 469 -4.22 -0.65 14.93
C SER A 469 -4.81 0.20 13.81
N VAL A 470 -3.97 0.99 13.13
CA VAL A 470 -4.38 1.77 11.95
C VAL A 470 -4.99 0.86 10.88
N ARG A 471 -4.34 -0.26 10.58
CA ARG A 471 -4.84 -1.22 9.59
C ARG A 471 -6.19 -1.82 9.97
N ARG A 472 -6.38 -2.22 11.24
CA ARG A 472 -7.68 -2.70 11.74
C ARG A 472 -8.78 -1.64 11.59
N GLY A 473 -8.47 -0.39 11.93
CA GLY A 473 -9.39 0.73 11.77
C GLY A 473 -9.79 0.96 10.32
N GLU A 474 -8.83 0.92 9.39
CA GLU A 474 -9.07 1.04 7.96
C GLU A 474 -10.01 -0.06 7.42
N GLU A 475 -9.75 -1.31 7.80
CA GLU A 475 -10.56 -2.47 7.40
C GLU A 475 -12.00 -2.38 7.94
N LYS A 476 -12.18 -1.84 9.14
CA LYS A 476 -13.49 -1.73 9.80
C LYS A 476 -14.28 -0.48 9.38
N TRP A 477 -13.60 0.66 9.24
CA TRP A 477 -14.26 1.95 9.21
C TRP A 477 -14.07 2.77 7.93
N ILE A 478 -13.14 2.37 7.05
CA ILE A 478 -12.81 3.14 5.84
C ILE A 478 -13.11 2.35 4.57
N PHE A 479 -12.52 1.17 4.42
CA PHE A 479 -12.65 0.38 3.20
C PHE A 479 -14.09 -0.09 2.89
N PRO A 480 -14.96 -0.41 3.86
CA PRO A 480 -16.35 -0.75 3.57
C PRO A 480 -17.12 0.38 2.87
N PHE A 481 -16.72 1.63 3.09
CA PHE A 481 -17.42 2.81 2.55
C PHE A 481 -16.75 3.42 1.30
N GLN A 482 -15.67 2.83 0.79
CA GLN A 482 -15.01 3.33 -0.42
C GLN A 482 -15.93 3.31 -1.65
N GLY A 483 -16.87 2.37 -1.70
CA GLY A 483 -17.88 2.26 -2.75
C GLY A 483 -18.93 3.39 -2.75
N GLU A 484 -19.05 4.15 -1.66
CA GLU A 484 -19.94 5.31 -1.54
C GLU A 484 -19.45 6.56 -2.32
N ALA A 485 -18.20 6.54 -2.79
CA ALA A 485 -17.60 7.66 -3.48
C ALA A 485 -18.19 7.88 -4.87
N ASP A 486 -18.47 9.15 -5.22
CA ASP A 486 -18.78 9.56 -6.59
C ASP A 486 -17.54 9.44 -7.48
N VAL A 487 -16.37 9.75 -6.91
CA VAL A 487 -15.07 9.68 -7.61
C VAL A 487 -14.00 9.17 -6.66
N SER A 488 -13.11 8.31 -7.18
CA SER A 488 -11.88 7.93 -6.51
C SER A 488 -10.70 8.62 -7.19
N PHE A 489 -9.74 9.11 -6.39
CA PHE A 489 -8.55 9.79 -6.89
C PHE A 489 -7.28 9.17 -6.29
N ASN A 490 -6.28 8.89 -7.15
CA ASN A 490 -4.99 8.39 -6.72
C ASN A 490 -4.05 9.54 -6.36
N THR A 491 -3.52 9.51 -5.14
CA THR A 491 -2.57 10.50 -4.62
C THR A 491 -1.12 10.02 -4.63
N SER A 492 -0.86 8.84 -5.21
CA SER A 492 0.51 8.32 -5.34
C SER A 492 1.26 9.04 -6.46
N LEU A 493 2.53 9.31 -6.21
CA LEU A 493 3.49 9.81 -7.20
C LEU A 493 4.58 8.75 -7.39
N ASP A 494 4.89 8.35 -8.61
CA ASP A 494 5.80 7.23 -8.88
C ASP A 494 7.21 7.47 -8.33
N TYR A 495 7.63 8.73 -8.20
CA TYR A 495 8.93 9.13 -7.67
C TYR A 495 9.00 9.28 -6.13
N GLU A 496 7.88 9.12 -5.42
CA GLU A 496 7.78 9.49 -4.01
C GLU A 496 8.67 8.68 -3.07
N LEU A 497 8.81 7.37 -3.31
CA LEU A 497 9.68 6.54 -2.48
C LEU A 497 11.16 6.90 -2.65
N SER A 498 11.57 7.36 -3.82
CA SER A 498 12.91 7.91 -4.05
C SER A 498 13.18 9.17 -3.22
N VAL A 499 12.15 10.02 -3.04
CA VAL A 499 12.24 11.24 -2.19
C VAL A 499 12.16 10.89 -0.70
N LEU A 500 11.31 9.95 -0.31
CA LEU A 500 11.10 9.56 1.09
C LEU A 500 12.23 8.68 1.63
N ARG A 501 12.94 7.97 0.77
CA ARG A 501 14.02 7.05 1.14
C ARG A 501 15.07 7.66 2.09
N PRO A 502 15.70 8.82 1.81
CA PRO A 502 16.72 9.38 2.69
C PRO A 502 16.23 9.65 4.11
N PHE A 503 14.97 10.05 4.27
CA PHE A 503 14.36 10.28 5.58
C PHE A 503 14.05 8.96 6.29
N ALA A 504 13.42 8.04 5.58
CA ALA A 504 12.92 6.80 6.16
C ALA A 504 14.05 5.83 6.52
N GLU A 505 15.13 5.73 5.72
CA GLU A 505 16.26 4.83 6.01
C GLU A 505 16.93 5.17 7.35
N ALA A 506 17.13 6.46 7.65
CA ALA A 506 17.70 6.91 8.91
C ALA A 506 16.81 6.49 10.10
N LEU A 507 15.50 6.73 9.99
CA LEU A 507 14.54 6.39 11.05
C LEU A 507 14.42 4.87 11.26
N LEU A 508 14.38 4.09 10.17
CA LEU A 508 14.31 2.63 10.26
C LEU A 508 15.59 2.01 10.84
N ALA A 509 16.75 2.66 10.71
CA ALA A 509 18.02 2.21 11.30
C ALA A 509 18.08 2.36 12.83
N GLU A 510 17.18 3.16 13.42
CA GLU A 510 17.06 3.29 14.88
C GLU A 510 16.46 2.02 15.51
N ILE A 511 15.66 1.25 14.79
CA ILE A 511 15.01 0.03 15.27
C ILE A 511 16.04 -1.09 15.40
N LYS A 512 16.09 -1.74 16.56
CA LYS A 512 17.10 -2.75 16.88
C LYS A 512 16.54 -4.18 16.79
N PRO A 513 17.39 -5.21 16.60
CA PRO A 513 16.96 -6.61 16.47
C PRO A 513 16.09 -7.14 17.62
N GLY A 514 16.18 -6.54 18.82
CA GLY A 514 15.34 -6.90 19.97
C GLY A 514 13.94 -6.27 19.96
N ASP A 515 13.67 -5.31 19.09
CA ASP A 515 12.38 -4.64 19.00
C ASP A 515 11.37 -5.48 18.21
N ALA A 516 10.11 -5.46 18.62
CA ALA A 516 9.04 -6.20 17.94
C ALA A 516 8.79 -5.69 16.50
N GLU A 517 9.11 -4.43 16.25
CA GLU A 517 8.97 -3.74 14.97
C GLU A 517 10.14 -4.01 14.01
N TYR A 518 11.20 -4.68 14.45
CA TYR A 518 12.41 -4.90 13.65
C TYR A 518 12.15 -5.65 12.34
N PRO A 519 11.35 -6.73 12.29
CA PRO A 519 11.06 -7.42 11.03
C PRO A 519 10.40 -6.51 9.99
N LEU A 520 9.46 -5.66 10.43
CA LEU A 520 8.79 -4.67 9.59
C LEU A 520 9.77 -3.60 9.10
N ALA A 521 10.64 -3.09 9.99
CA ALA A 521 11.66 -2.11 9.63
C ALA A 521 12.62 -2.66 8.56
N ARG A 522 13.10 -3.90 8.74
CA ARG A 522 13.99 -4.57 7.77
C ARG A 522 13.30 -4.77 6.41
N ARG A 523 12.01 -5.14 6.40
CA ARG A 523 11.23 -5.29 5.18
C ARG A 523 11.11 -3.96 4.42
N LEU A 524 10.79 -2.86 5.12
CA LEU A 524 10.73 -1.53 4.51
C LEU A 524 12.09 -1.07 3.99
N GLN A 525 13.18 -1.30 4.72
CA GLN A 525 14.54 -1.01 4.24
C GLN A 525 14.86 -1.78 2.96
N ALA A 526 14.48 -3.06 2.88
CA ALA A 526 14.71 -3.88 1.69
C ALA A 526 13.94 -3.34 0.46
N VAL A 527 12.73 -2.84 0.65
CA VAL A 527 11.97 -2.16 -0.42
C VAL A 527 12.66 -0.87 -0.85
N LEU A 528 13.02 0.01 0.10
CA LEU A 528 13.59 1.32 -0.18
C LEU A 528 14.95 1.25 -0.88
N ARG A 529 15.75 0.21 -0.62
CA ARG A 529 17.06 0.00 -1.28
C ARG A 529 16.95 -0.12 -2.81
N ASN A 530 15.80 -0.46 -3.35
CA ASN A 530 15.60 -0.55 -4.80
C ASN A 530 15.55 0.82 -5.49
N PHE A 531 15.33 1.92 -4.76
CA PHE A 531 15.13 3.26 -5.31
C PHE A 531 16.39 4.10 -5.24
N HIS A 532 16.75 4.82 -6.30
CA HIS A 532 17.73 5.89 -6.22
C HIS A 532 17.16 7.09 -5.43
N PRO A 533 17.94 7.70 -4.53
CA PRO A 533 17.45 8.85 -3.76
C PRO A 533 17.29 10.10 -4.63
N ILE A 534 16.23 10.84 -4.39
CA ILE A 534 15.97 12.16 -4.98
C ILE A 534 15.97 13.19 -3.84
N PRO A 535 16.69 14.32 -3.99
CA PRO A 535 16.71 15.34 -2.94
C PRO A 535 15.34 16.01 -2.78
N ALA A 536 14.91 16.22 -1.53
CA ALA A 536 13.64 16.86 -1.22
C ALA A 536 13.49 18.27 -1.82
N THR A 537 14.60 18.96 -2.07
CA THR A 537 14.61 20.29 -2.70
C THR A 537 14.09 20.28 -4.14
N ALA A 538 14.10 19.14 -4.81
CA ALA A 538 13.55 19.00 -6.16
C ALA A 538 12.01 18.95 -6.18
N VAL A 539 11.35 18.65 -5.06
CA VAL A 539 9.89 18.51 -4.98
C VAL A 539 9.21 19.88 -5.04
N PRO A 540 8.20 20.10 -5.90
CA PRO A 540 7.43 21.35 -5.92
C PRO A 540 6.78 21.69 -4.58
N GLY A 541 6.63 22.99 -4.28
CA GLY A 541 6.14 23.46 -2.98
C GLY A 541 4.65 23.14 -2.71
N ASP A 542 3.87 22.88 -3.74
CA ASP A 542 2.45 22.51 -3.67
C ASP A 542 2.20 21.01 -3.85
N SER A 543 3.28 20.22 -4.02
CA SER A 543 3.19 18.75 -4.08
C SER A 543 2.53 18.14 -2.85
N ILE A 544 1.78 17.05 -3.04
CA ILE A 544 1.25 16.23 -1.95
C ILE A 544 2.37 15.72 -1.02
N LEU A 545 3.56 15.47 -1.56
CA LEU A 545 4.71 15.01 -0.76
C LEU A 545 5.14 16.00 0.32
N ARG A 546 4.88 17.29 0.13
CA ARG A 546 5.20 18.33 1.11
C ARG A 546 4.46 18.15 2.45
N GLU A 547 3.31 17.46 2.45
CA GLU A 547 2.63 17.05 3.68
C GLU A 547 3.52 16.16 4.58
N TYR A 548 4.44 15.41 3.97
CA TYR A 548 5.30 14.45 4.68
C TYR A 548 6.70 14.97 4.93
N ILE A 549 7.29 15.69 3.98
CA ILE A 549 8.69 16.16 4.04
C ILE A 549 8.84 17.62 4.43
N GLY A 550 7.74 18.36 4.54
CA GLY A 550 7.74 19.79 4.88
C GLY A 550 8.04 20.73 3.72
N GLY A 551 8.09 22.02 4.00
CA GLY A 551 8.35 23.06 3.01
C GLY A 551 7.19 23.29 2.04
N SER A 552 5.94 23.02 2.45
CA SER A 552 4.76 23.31 1.64
C SER A 552 4.52 24.82 1.48
N THR A 553 4.16 25.23 0.26
CA THR A 553 3.66 26.59 -0.02
C THR A 553 2.17 26.74 0.33
N LEU A 554 1.48 25.63 0.54
CA LEU A 554 0.10 25.63 1.03
C LEU A 554 0.09 25.87 2.54
N ARG A 555 -0.74 26.79 3.02
CA ARG A 555 -0.87 27.07 4.47
C ARG A 555 -1.72 25.98 5.13
N TYR A 556 -1.21 25.36 6.18
CA TYR A 556 -1.86 24.30 6.96
C TYR A 556 -2.47 24.90 8.23
#